data_0970d9abf41f410d00ca5408cd6d86dc
#
_entry.id   0970d9abf41f410d00ca5408cd6d86dc
#
_cell.length_a   1.000
_cell.length_b   1.000
_cell.length_c   1.000
_cell.angle_alpha   90.00
_cell.angle_beta   90.00
_cell.angle_gamma   90.00
#
_symmetry.space_group_name_H-M   'P 1'
#
loop_
_entity.id
_entity.type
_entity.pdbx_description
1 polymer ?
#
loop_
_entity_poly.entity_id
_entity_poly.type
_entity_poly.pdbx_seq_one_letter_code
_entity_poly.pdbx_strand_id
1 'polypeptide(L)'
;MNTENALLPWGLTRLQQFLSSHNVNPLNQLPHWLNDYFSKNHFSQPRKRADKGHVYLIGAGPGDAELLTIKAHRLIQQADVVMFDWLVNPDIIKMIPRHVERVFVGKKCGRHSMQQADICQLMVEVALTGKNIVRLKGGDPAIFARAAEECDMLAQHQIDFAIVPGITAASGASAYAGIPLTHRECAQSVRFITAHLKSVKSATGELNSSIEEPNWQALVAGANASACSNNRETLVFYMGLKRIDIIMQRLRTHGLPESTPVAVIDQASTAQQKVCIGTVKNIAQQVTEQKFQGPAVTIVGEVVNRRHVVNLSLLSQSVNGVSEKA
;
A
#
# COMPACT_ATOMS: atom_id res chain seq x y z
N MET A 1 4.95 -25.84 -18.87
CA MET A 1 3.95 -25.13 -19.72
C MET A 1 3.85 -23.73 -19.18
N ASN A 2 4.26 -22.75 -19.99
CA ASN A 2 4.55 -21.38 -19.57
C ASN A 2 3.29 -20.59 -19.23
N THR A 3 3.16 -20.17 -18.00
CA THR A 3 2.15 -19.22 -17.49
C THR A 3 2.59 -17.75 -17.60
N GLU A 4 3.58 -17.45 -18.46
CA GLU A 4 4.22 -16.13 -18.51
C GLU A 4 3.54 -15.07 -19.41
N ASN A 5 2.49 -15.43 -20.15
CA ASN A 5 1.91 -14.55 -21.18
C ASN A 5 0.58 -13.86 -20.82
N ALA A 6 0.17 -13.84 -19.55
CA ALA A 6 -1.16 -13.34 -19.18
C ALA A 6 -1.21 -11.89 -18.65
N LEU A 7 -0.10 -11.12 -18.74
CA LEU A 7 0.00 -9.92 -17.90
C LEU A 7 0.09 -8.59 -18.64
N LEU A 8 -0.20 -8.50 -19.92
CA LEU A 8 -0.21 -7.18 -20.54
C LEU A 8 -0.93 -7.17 -21.90
N PRO A 9 -1.99 -6.40 -22.10
CA PRO A 9 -2.31 -5.90 -23.41
C PRO A 9 -2.90 -4.49 -23.45
N TRP A 10 -2.10 -3.51 -23.81
CA TRP A 10 -2.58 -2.25 -24.36
C TRP A 10 -1.62 -1.77 -25.44
N GLY A 11 -2.12 -1.53 -26.64
CA GLY A 11 -1.29 -1.22 -27.77
C GLY A 11 -0.90 0.26 -27.90
N LEU A 12 0.41 0.56 -27.99
CA LEU A 12 1.00 1.89 -28.21
C LEU A 12 0.64 2.50 -29.57
N THR A 13 0.37 1.68 -30.54
CA THR A 13 0.07 2.20 -31.88
C THR A 13 -1.14 3.13 -31.88
N ARG A 14 -2.10 2.89 -30.97
CA ARG A 14 -3.26 3.78 -30.79
C ARG A 14 -2.99 4.96 -29.89
N LEU A 15 -2.15 4.78 -28.88
CA LEU A 15 -1.66 5.90 -28.09
C LEU A 15 -0.87 6.85 -28.98
N GLN A 16 0.00 6.34 -29.86
CA GLN A 16 0.73 7.12 -30.85
C GLN A 16 -0.20 7.83 -31.85
N GLN A 17 -1.22 7.16 -32.36
CA GLN A 17 -2.23 7.76 -33.22
C GLN A 17 -3.10 8.78 -32.49
N PHE A 18 -3.45 8.53 -31.24
CA PHE A 18 -4.21 9.46 -30.40
C PHE A 18 -3.36 10.71 -30.09
N LEU A 19 -2.11 10.54 -29.68
CA LEU A 19 -1.20 11.65 -29.36
C LEU A 19 -0.88 12.49 -30.59
N SER A 20 -0.70 11.89 -31.77
CA SER A 20 -0.48 12.62 -33.03
C SER A 20 -1.73 13.36 -33.53
N SER A 21 -2.94 12.83 -33.27
CA SER A 21 -4.20 13.48 -33.67
C SER A 21 -4.61 14.65 -32.77
N HIS A 22 -4.03 14.77 -31.55
CA HIS A 22 -4.37 15.79 -30.56
C HIS A 22 -3.25 16.79 -30.26
N ASN A 23 -2.19 16.82 -31.09
CA ASN A 23 -1.06 17.74 -30.94
C ASN A 23 -0.35 17.70 -29.58
N VAL A 24 -0.39 16.57 -28.90
CA VAL A 24 0.34 16.32 -27.64
C VAL A 24 1.72 15.82 -27.98
N ASN A 25 2.74 16.46 -27.46
CA ASN A 25 4.15 16.31 -27.81
C ASN A 25 4.65 14.85 -27.67
N PRO A 26 5.51 14.38 -28.58
CA PRO A 26 5.61 12.97 -28.91
C PRO A 26 6.38 12.12 -27.93
N LEU A 27 6.05 10.88 -27.96
CA LEU A 27 6.58 9.64 -27.40
C LEU A 27 8.12 9.47 -27.33
N ASN A 28 8.91 10.42 -27.78
CA ASN A 28 10.38 10.35 -27.76
C ASN A 28 11.01 10.37 -26.36
N GLN A 29 10.18 10.49 -25.31
CA GLN A 29 10.63 10.44 -23.91
C GLN A 29 10.15 9.21 -23.15
N LEU A 30 9.42 8.30 -23.79
CA LEU A 30 9.00 7.05 -23.14
C LEU A 30 10.15 6.03 -23.13
N PRO A 31 10.34 5.29 -22.04
CA PRO A 31 11.34 4.22 -21.98
C PRO A 31 11.13 3.20 -23.08
N HIS A 32 12.22 2.73 -23.70
CA HIS A 32 12.23 1.82 -24.85
C HIS A 32 11.34 0.56 -24.68
N TRP A 33 11.23 0.04 -23.44
CA TRP A 33 10.40 -1.11 -23.10
C TRP A 33 8.88 -0.85 -23.21
N LEU A 34 8.45 0.41 -23.03
CA LEU A 34 7.08 0.82 -23.29
C LEU A 34 6.75 0.76 -24.79
N ASN A 35 7.66 1.16 -25.65
CA ASN A 35 7.49 1.09 -27.10
C ASN A 35 7.35 -0.36 -27.59
N ASP A 36 8.16 -1.28 -27.11
CA ASP A 36 8.08 -2.71 -27.46
C ASP A 36 6.79 -3.37 -26.98
N TYR A 37 6.31 -2.94 -25.84
CA TYR A 37 5.10 -3.46 -25.24
C TYR A 37 3.84 -3.14 -26.04
N PHE A 38 3.76 -1.96 -26.56
CA PHE A 38 2.62 -1.46 -27.29
C PHE A 38 2.62 -1.88 -28.76
N SER A 39 3.76 -2.17 -29.35
CA SER A 39 3.84 -2.63 -30.75
C SER A 39 3.28 -4.04 -31.00
N LYS A 40 3.09 -4.85 -29.94
CA LYS A 40 2.73 -6.27 -30.04
C LYS A 40 1.23 -6.60 -29.96
N ASN A 41 0.34 -5.64 -29.75
CA ASN A 41 -1.09 -5.93 -29.53
C ASN A 41 -2.03 -5.13 -30.44
N HIS A 42 -2.82 -5.81 -31.28
CA HIS A 42 -3.82 -5.24 -32.20
C HIS A 42 -5.10 -4.80 -31.48
N PHE A 43 -5.61 -3.60 -31.81
CA PHE A 43 -6.88 -3.07 -31.32
C PHE A 43 -7.88 -2.63 -32.40
N SER A 44 -9.15 -2.85 -32.13
CA SER A 44 -10.28 -2.49 -33.01
C SER A 44 -10.70 -1.00 -32.91
N GLN A 45 -11.33 -0.46 -33.94
CA GLN A 45 -11.66 0.93 -34.29
C GLN A 45 -12.18 1.88 -33.17
N PRO A 46 -11.87 3.19 -33.18
CA PRO A 46 -12.28 4.13 -32.14
C PRO A 46 -13.78 4.45 -32.19
N ARG A 47 -14.42 4.45 -31.02
CA ARG A 47 -15.75 5.02 -30.82
C ARG A 47 -15.67 6.55 -30.95
N LYS A 48 -16.80 7.21 -31.34
CA LYS A 48 -17.00 8.66 -31.35
C LYS A 48 -16.50 9.26 -30.04
N ARG A 49 -16.03 10.53 -30.06
CA ARG A 49 -15.51 11.34 -28.95
C ARG A 49 -16.03 10.82 -27.62
N ALA A 50 -15.28 9.92 -26.99
CA ALA A 50 -15.68 9.30 -25.75
C ALA A 50 -15.52 10.34 -24.65
N ASP A 51 -16.54 10.51 -23.84
CA ASP A 51 -16.39 11.18 -22.56
C ASP A 51 -15.21 10.54 -21.81
N LYS A 52 -14.42 11.35 -21.11
CA LYS A 52 -13.31 10.85 -20.30
C LYS A 52 -13.85 9.82 -19.33
N GLY A 53 -13.13 8.71 -19.15
CA GLY A 53 -13.39 7.80 -18.06
C GLY A 53 -13.05 8.43 -16.71
N HIS A 54 -13.34 7.74 -15.62
CA HIS A 54 -13.04 8.17 -14.27
C HIS A 54 -12.16 7.15 -13.54
N VAL A 55 -11.53 7.57 -12.42
CA VAL A 55 -10.59 6.75 -11.67
C VAL A 55 -11.06 6.58 -10.23
N TYR A 56 -11.09 5.34 -9.76
CA TYR A 56 -11.28 5.02 -8.35
C TYR A 56 -9.96 4.57 -7.73
N LEU A 57 -9.44 5.34 -6.76
CA LEU A 57 -8.30 4.95 -5.93
C LEU A 57 -8.83 4.13 -4.76
N ILE A 58 -8.59 2.84 -4.74
CA ILE A 58 -9.25 1.90 -3.82
C ILE A 58 -8.24 1.23 -2.91
N GLY A 59 -8.50 1.23 -1.60
CA GLY A 59 -7.76 0.45 -0.64
C GLY A 59 -8.11 -1.04 -0.74
N ALA A 60 -7.08 -1.85 -0.94
CA ALA A 60 -7.19 -3.31 -1.01
C ALA A 60 -7.14 -3.98 0.37
N GLY A 61 -6.98 -3.22 1.44
CA GLY A 61 -6.83 -3.78 2.79
C GLY A 61 -5.43 -4.34 3.07
N PRO A 62 -5.22 -4.95 4.25
CA PRO A 62 -3.91 -5.35 4.75
C PRO A 62 -3.41 -6.69 4.20
N GLY A 63 -4.27 -7.49 3.58
CA GLY A 63 -3.91 -8.81 3.07
C GLY A 63 -5.10 -9.71 2.80
N ASP A 64 -5.93 -9.97 3.79
CA ASP A 64 -7.13 -10.79 3.66
C ASP A 64 -8.13 -10.16 2.66
N ALA A 65 -8.57 -10.95 1.69
CA ALA A 65 -9.47 -10.49 0.64
C ALA A 65 -10.89 -10.17 1.17
N GLU A 66 -11.33 -10.79 2.25
CA GLU A 66 -12.62 -10.52 2.90
C GLU A 66 -12.64 -9.17 3.64
N LEU A 67 -11.47 -8.57 3.84
CA LEU A 67 -11.35 -7.21 4.38
C LEU A 67 -11.51 -6.11 3.33
N LEU A 68 -11.82 -6.44 2.08
CA LEU A 68 -12.28 -5.47 1.11
C LEU A 68 -13.58 -4.82 1.56
N THR A 69 -13.71 -3.52 1.38
CA THR A 69 -15.01 -2.90 1.57
C THR A 69 -15.99 -3.37 0.49
N ILE A 70 -17.26 -3.48 0.83
CA ILE A 70 -18.33 -3.82 -0.13
C ILE A 70 -18.30 -2.87 -1.34
N LYS A 71 -18.00 -1.59 -1.10
CA LYS A 71 -17.87 -0.59 -2.18
C LYS A 71 -16.69 -0.93 -3.09
N ALA A 72 -15.53 -1.27 -2.53
CA ALA A 72 -14.34 -1.66 -3.29
C ALA A 72 -14.64 -2.86 -4.18
N HIS A 73 -15.21 -3.92 -3.61
CA HIS A 73 -15.59 -5.11 -4.38
C HIS A 73 -16.53 -4.77 -5.53
N ARG A 74 -17.61 -4.00 -5.29
CA ARG A 74 -18.56 -3.60 -6.34
C ARG A 74 -17.89 -2.82 -7.47
N LEU A 75 -16.99 -1.89 -7.15
CA LEU A 75 -16.31 -1.07 -8.17
C LEU A 75 -15.30 -1.90 -8.98
N ILE A 76 -14.63 -2.87 -8.37
CA ILE A 76 -13.76 -3.83 -9.08
C ILE A 76 -14.57 -4.61 -10.13
N GLN A 77 -15.81 -5.02 -9.80
CA GLN A 77 -16.67 -5.76 -10.72
C GLN A 77 -17.15 -4.91 -11.91
N GLN A 78 -17.16 -3.60 -11.78
CA GLN A 78 -17.69 -2.64 -12.76
C GLN A 78 -16.60 -1.89 -13.56
N ALA A 79 -15.33 -2.14 -13.25
CA ALA A 79 -14.21 -1.48 -13.89
C ALA A 79 -14.00 -1.99 -15.33
N ASP A 80 -13.45 -1.13 -16.20
CA ASP A 80 -12.88 -1.54 -17.47
C ASP A 80 -11.43 -2.01 -17.30
N VAL A 81 -10.71 -1.36 -16.37
CA VAL A 81 -9.30 -1.64 -16.09
C VAL A 81 -9.05 -1.63 -14.58
N VAL A 82 -8.32 -2.63 -14.08
CA VAL A 82 -7.80 -2.66 -12.71
C VAL A 82 -6.29 -2.58 -12.73
N MET A 83 -5.73 -1.50 -12.19
CA MET A 83 -4.30 -1.31 -11.99
C MET A 83 -3.92 -1.66 -10.55
N PHE A 84 -2.91 -2.49 -10.35
CA PHE A 84 -2.53 -2.97 -9.01
C PHE A 84 -1.02 -3.14 -8.86
N ASP A 85 -0.53 -3.08 -7.63
CA ASP A 85 0.87 -3.31 -7.29
C ASP A 85 1.06 -4.62 -6.50
N TRP A 86 2.30 -4.90 -6.11
CA TRP A 86 2.67 -6.15 -5.45
C TRP A 86 2.13 -6.30 -4.01
N LEU A 87 1.64 -5.22 -3.39
CA LEU A 87 1.05 -5.25 -2.05
C LEU A 87 -0.39 -5.78 -2.06
N VAL A 88 -1.02 -5.85 -3.23
CA VAL A 88 -2.37 -6.39 -3.36
C VAL A 88 -2.31 -7.91 -3.33
N ASN A 89 -3.07 -8.52 -2.41
CA ASN A 89 -3.11 -9.97 -2.27
C ASN A 89 -3.57 -10.64 -3.58
N PRO A 90 -2.91 -11.74 -4.03
CA PRO A 90 -3.31 -12.51 -5.20
C PRO A 90 -4.78 -12.98 -5.18
N ASP A 91 -5.36 -13.21 -4.02
CA ASP A 91 -6.76 -13.63 -3.91
C ASP A 91 -7.71 -12.50 -4.32
N ILE A 92 -7.40 -11.25 -4.01
CA ILE A 92 -8.13 -10.08 -4.52
C ILE A 92 -8.01 -9.99 -6.05
N ILE A 93 -6.82 -10.27 -6.59
CA ILE A 93 -6.61 -10.25 -8.05
C ILE A 93 -7.44 -11.33 -8.74
N LYS A 94 -7.64 -12.48 -8.11
CA LYS A 94 -8.52 -13.56 -8.62
C LYS A 94 -10.00 -13.16 -8.66
N MET A 95 -10.42 -12.22 -7.78
CA MET A 95 -11.81 -11.72 -7.75
C MET A 95 -12.13 -10.76 -8.90
N ILE A 96 -11.13 -10.23 -9.61
CA ILE A 96 -11.32 -9.36 -10.77
C ILE A 96 -11.97 -10.19 -11.90
N PRO A 97 -13.11 -9.74 -12.47
CA PRO A 97 -13.77 -10.46 -13.56
C PRO A 97 -12.86 -10.69 -14.77
N ARG A 98 -13.08 -11.76 -15.53
CA ARG A 98 -12.24 -12.09 -16.70
C ARG A 98 -12.28 -11.06 -17.81
N HIS A 99 -13.37 -10.32 -17.93
CA HIS A 99 -13.53 -9.26 -18.95
C HIS A 99 -12.83 -7.96 -18.57
N VAL A 100 -12.47 -7.78 -17.31
CA VAL A 100 -11.78 -6.59 -16.81
C VAL A 100 -10.28 -6.74 -17.08
N GLU A 101 -9.71 -5.70 -17.66
CA GLU A 101 -8.29 -5.67 -17.95
C GLU A 101 -7.47 -5.51 -16.66
N ARG A 102 -6.37 -6.28 -16.55
CA ARG A 102 -5.50 -6.32 -15.36
C ARG A 102 -4.15 -5.74 -15.70
N VAL A 103 -3.76 -4.65 -15.05
CA VAL A 103 -2.49 -3.96 -15.30
C VAL A 103 -1.66 -3.95 -14.02
N PHE A 104 -0.52 -4.66 -14.03
CA PHE A 104 0.43 -4.63 -12.93
C PHE A 104 1.34 -3.42 -13.05
N VAL A 105 1.33 -2.53 -12.06
CA VAL A 105 2.13 -1.29 -12.00
C VAL A 105 3.19 -1.32 -10.89
N GLY A 106 3.39 -2.46 -10.23
CA GLY A 106 4.33 -2.63 -9.13
C GLY A 106 5.78 -2.80 -9.56
N LYS A 107 6.70 -2.73 -8.59
CA LYS A 107 8.12 -3.03 -8.79
C LYS A 107 8.32 -4.54 -8.77
N LYS A 108 8.84 -5.12 -9.84
CA LYS A 108 9.31 -6.51 -9.85
C LYS A 108 10.83 -6.51 -9.68
N CYS A 109 11.35 -7.25 -8.70
CA CYS A 109 12.81 -7.38 -8.50
C CYS A 109 13.48 -7.80 -9.81
N GLY A 110 14.48 -7.01 -10.26
CA GLY A 110 15.30 -7.35 -11.44
C GLY A 110 14.78 -6.90 -12.81
N ARG A 111 13.61 -6.22 -12.90
CA ARG A 111 13.11 -5.59 -14.15
C ARG A 111 12.72 -4.14 -13.90
N HIS A 112 12.77 -3.30 -14.94
CA HIS A 112 12.45 -1.87 -14.85
C HIS A 112 11.15 -1.63 -14.08
N SER A 113 11.27 -0.97 -12.91
CA SER A 113 10.12 -0.61 -12.11
C SER A 113 9.53 0.69 -12.64
N MET A 114 8.22 0.74 -12.87
CA MET A 114 7.55 2.00 -13.18
C MET A 114 7.81 3.02 -12.07
N GLN A 115 8.20 4.23 -12.44
CA GLN A 115 8.27 5.33 -11.50
C GLN A 115 6.84 5.79 -11.16
N GLN A 116 6.65 6.49 -10.05
CA GLN A 116 5.32 6.98 -9.69
C GLN A 116 4.74 7.91 -10.76
N ALA A 117 5.58 8.74 -11.37
CA ALA A 117 5.18 9.62 -12.46
C ALA A 117 4.63 8.82 -13.66
N ASP A 118 5.28 7.70 -14.02
CA ASP A 118 4.82 6.84 -15.12
C ASP A 118 3.47 6.17 -14.81
N ILE A 119 3.25 5.78 -13.54
CA ILE A 119 1.97 5.23 -13.09
C ILE A 119 0.86 6.28 -13.20
N CYS A 120 1.13 7.50 -12.74
CA CYS A 120 0.18 8.61 -12.83
C CYS A 120 -0.14 8.93 -14.30
N GLN A 121 0.87 9.00 -15.16
CA GLN A 121 0.71 9.24 -16.58
C GLN A 121 -0.13 8.14 -17.25
N LEU A 122 0.16 6.87 -16.95
CA LEU A 122 -0.60 5.73 -17.48
C LEU A 122 -2.09 5.79 -17.10
N MET A 123 -2.41 6.16 -15.86
CA MET A 123 -3.81 6.34 -15.44
C MET A 123 -4.51 7.43 -16.25
N VAL A 124 -3.83 8.56 -16.48
CA VAL A 124 -4.37 9.66 -17.30
C VAL A 124 -4.64 9.19 -18.73
N GLU A 125 -3.66 8.54 -19.36
CA GLU A 125 -3.77 8.07 -20.73
C GLU A 125 -4.92 7.08 -20.90
N VAL A 126 -5.06 6.13 -19.99
CA VAL A 126 -6.15 5.16 -20.03
C VAL A 126 -7.51 5.83 -19.79
N ALA A 127 -7.63 6.76 -18.85
CA ALA A 127 -8.88 7.48 -18.60
C ALA A 127 -9.30 8.34 -19.79
N LEU A 128 -8.35 8.94 -20.51
CA LEU A 128 -8.63 9.72 -21.73
C LEU A 128 -9.17 8.87 -22.89
N THR A 129 -9.05 7.54 -22.83
CA THR A 129 -9.72 6.63 -23.80
C THR A 129 -11.19 6.36 -23.46
N GLY A 130 -11.73 6.95 -22.38
CA GLY A 130 -13.10 6.74 -21.90
C GLY A 130 -13.28 5.53 -21.01
N LYS A 131 -12.19 4.89 -20.52
CA LYS A 131 -12.25 3.72 -19.64
C LYS A 131 -12.27 4.12 -18.18
N ASN A 132 -13.09 3.41 -17.40
CA ASN A 132 -13.19 3.54 -15.97
C ASN A 132 -12.11 2.66 -15.30
N ILE A 133 -11.31 3.27 -14.47
CA ILE A 133 -10.13 2.65 -13.87
C ILE A 133 -10.36 2.43 -12.38
N VAL A 134 -10.01 1.25 -11.92
CA VAL A 134 -9.79 0.98 -10.50
C VAL A 134 -8.28 0.87 -10.25
N ARG A 135 -7.72 1.76 -9.44
CA ARG A 135 -6.35 1.69 -8.93
C ARG A 135 -6.38 1.06 -7.55
N LEU A 136 -6.03 -0.23 -7.45
CA LEU A 136 -5.91 -0.95 -6.17
C LEU A 136 -4.57 -0.66 -5.51
N LYS A 137 -4.61 -0.29 -4.24
CA LYS A 137 -3.46 0.06 -3.40
C LYS A 137 -3.51 -0.76 -2.11
N GLY A 138 -2.42 -1.42 -1.73
CA GLY A 138 -2.38 -2.15 -0.45
C GLY A 138 -2.72 -1.24 0.75
N GLY A 139 -3.46 -1.74 1.72
CA GLY A 139 -3.94 -0.99 2.87
C GLY A 139 -5.00 0.05 2.52
N ASP A 140 -4.78 1.30 2.94
CA ASP A 140 -5.63 2.46 2.71
C ASP A 140 -4.93 3.49 1.81
N PRO A 141 -5.59 4.05 0.78
CA PRO A 141 -4.99 5.04 -0.12
C PRO A 141 -4.53 6.32 0.59
N ALA A 142 -5.14 6.69 1.71
CA ALA A 142 -4.79 7.90 2.46
C ALA A 142 -3.57 7.72 3.38
N ILE A 143 -3.10 6.48 3.60
CA ILE A 143 -2.02 6.19 4.57
C ILE A 143 -0.76 5.69 3.83
N PHE A 144 0.24 6.57 3.68
CA PHE A 144 1.56 6.31 3.07
C PHE A 144 1.52 5.65 1.68
N ALA A 145 0.45 5.85 0.93
CA ALA A 145 0.19 5.21 -0.36
C ALA A 145 0.42 6.13 -1.57
N ARG A 146 0.91 7.35 -1.39
CA ARG A 146 1.18 8.34 -2.46
C ARG A 146 -0.06 8.68 -3.31
N ALA A 147 -1.27 8.54 -2.76
CA ALA A 147 -2.49 8.81 -3.50
C ALA A 147 -2.63 10.31 -3.87
N ALA A 148 -2.07 11.22 -3.08
CA ALA A 148 -2.11 12.65 -3.39
C ALA A 148 -1.47 12.96 -4.75
N GLU A 149 -0.31 12.37 -5.05
CA GLU A 149 0.38 12.54 -6.35
C GLU A 149 -0.47 12.02 -7.52
N GLU A 150 -1.18 10.92 -7.31
CA GLU A 150 -2.13 10.34 -8.29
C GLU A 150 -3.34 11.29 -8.49
N CYS A 151 -3.91 11.81 -7.40
CA CYS A 151 -5.03 12.76 -7.45
C CYS A 151 -4.65 14.08 -8.14
N ASP A 152 -3.48 14.63 -7.83
CA ASP A 152 -3.00 15.88 -8.41
C ASP A 152 -2.88 15.76 -9.93
N MET A 153 -2.33 14.65 -10.43
CA MET A 153 -2.19 14.40 -11.86
C MET A 153 -3.56 14.26 -12.55
N LEU A 154 -4.50 13.52 -11.93
CA LEU A 154 -5.86 13.37 -12.46
C LEU A 154 -6.59 14.70 -12.52
N ALA A 155 -6.50 15.52 -11.45
CA ALA A 155 -7.11 16.84 -11.38
C ALA A 155 -6.55 17.80 -12.45
N GLN A 156 -5.22 17.81 -12.66
CA GLN A 156 -4.57 18.61 -13.71
C GLN A 156 -5.11 18.27 -15.11
N HIS A 157 -5.46 17.02 -15.36
CA HIS A 157 -6.02 16.56 -16.63
C HIS A 157 -7.56 16.57 -16.64
N GLN A 158 -8.20 17.14 -15.60
CA GLN A 158 -9.67 17.20 -15.49
C GLN A 158 -10.33 15.83 -15.66
N ILE A 159 -9.76 14.81 -15.01
CA ILE A 159 -10.31 13.45 -14.93
C ILE A 159 -10.97 13.32 -13.58
N ASP A 160 -12.26 12.94 -13.58
CA ASP A 160 -13.00 12.71 -12.36
C ASP A 160 -12.44 11.50 -11.61
N PHE A 161 -12.28 11.64 -10.30
CA PHE A 161 -11.82 10.54 -9.47
C PHE A 161 -12.50 10.52 -8.10
N ALA A 162 -12.47 9.36 -7.46
CA ALA A 162 -12.90 9.19 -6.09
C ALA A 162 -11.95 8.27 -5.32
N ILE A 163 -11.86 8.47 -4.01
CA ILE A 163 -11.06 7.63 -3.12
C ILE A 163 -12.01 6.73 -2.32
N VAL A 164 -11.75 5.44 -2.34
CA VAL A 164 -12.47 4.45 -1.52
C VAL A 164 -11.52 3.95 -0.44
N PRO A 165 -11.81 4.19 0.84
CA PRO A 165 -10.94 3.75 1.91
C PRO A 165 -10.81 2.23 1.97
N GLY A 166 -9.70 1.77 2.52
CA GLY A 166 -9.45 0.38 2.87
C GLY A 166 -9.02 0.25 4.32
N ILE A 167 -8.95 -0.96 4.84
CA ILE A 167 -8.40 -1.20 6.16
C ILE A 167 -6.88 -0.99 6.08
N THR A 168 -6.37 0.02 6.81
CA THR A 168 -4.93 0.28 6.85
C THR A 168 -4.18 -0.86 7.52
N ALA A 169 -2.92 -1.05 7.15
CA ALA A 169 -2.09 -2.14 7.68
C ALA A 169 -1.99 -2.13 9.22
N ALA A 170 -1.97 -0.96 9.86
CA ALA A 170 -1.98 -0.86 11.33
C ALA A 170 -3.22 -1.49 11.95
N SER A 171 -4.41 -1.19 11.44
CA SER A 171 -5.67 -1.75 11.95
C SER A 171 -5.77 -3.25 11.71
N GLY A 172 -5.41 -3.72 10.52
CA GLY A 172 -5.38 -5.15 10.20
C GLY A 172 -4.38 -5.92 11.06
N ALA A 173 -3.15 -5.41 11.16
CA ALA A 173 -2.11 -6.03 12.00
C ALA A 173 -2.52 -6.07 13.48
N SER A 174 -3.10 -4.98 13.99
CA SER A 174 -3.63 -4.89 15.35
C SER A 174 -4.67 -5.97 15.63
N ALA A 175 -5.69 -6.06 14.80
CA ALA A 175 -6.78 -7.01 14.97
C ALA A 175 -6.30 -8.47 14.89
N TYR A 176 -5.52 -8.81 13.87
CA TYR A 176 -5.06 -10.18 13.64
C TYR A 176 -3.93 -10.61 14.57
N ALA A 177 -3.20 -9.68 15.19
CA ALA A 177 -2.21 -9.97 16.22
C ALA A 177 -2.80 -9.93 17.64
N GLY A 178 -4.04 -9.44 17.80
CA GLY A 178 -4.70 -9.27 19.10
C GLY A 178 -4.07 -8.18 19.96
N ILE A 179 -3.50 -7.13 19.35
CA ILE A 179 -2.85 -6.01 20.04
C ILE A 179 -3.68 -4.76 19.80
N PRO A 180 -4.32 -4.16 20.82
CA PRO A 180 -5.05 -2.91 20.63
C PRO A 180 -4.08 -1.76 20.32
N LEU A 181 -4.45 -0.85 19.41
CA LEU A 181 -3.65 0.35 19.15
C LEU A 181 -3.86 1.44 20.21
N THR A 182 -5.01 1.42 20.87
CA THR A 182 -5.35 2.35 21.97
C THR A 182 -5.87 1.57 23.17
N HIS A 183 -5.64 2.10 24.37
CA HIS A 183 -6.16 1.53 25.61
C HIS A 183 -6.30 2.64 26.65
N ARG A 184 -7.46 2.69 27.33
CA ARG A 184 -7.78 3.77 28.29
C ARG A 184 -6.71 4.00 29.36
N GLU A 185 -5.98 2.96 29.76
CA GLU A 185 -4.99 3.03 30.86
C GLU A 185 -3.56 3.25 30.36
N CYS A 186 -3.24 2.99 29.09
CA CYS A 186 -1.85 3.02 28.67
C CYS A 186 -1.57 3.73 27.32
N ALA A 187 -2.58 4.04 26.49
CA ALA A 187 -2.37 4.79 25.26
C ALA A 187 -3.67 5.42 24.77
N GLN A 188 -3.78 6.74 24.83
CA GLN A 188 -4.95 7.49 24.36
C GLN A 188 -4.81 7.98 22.91
N SER A 189 -3.61 7.91 22.35
CA SER A 189 -3.32 8.33 20.98
C SER A 189 -2.46 7.32 20.25
N VAL A 190 -2.55 7.37 18.91
CA VAL A 190 -1.75 6.54 18.01
C VAL A 190 -1.09 7.46 16.98
N ARG A 191 0.21 7.28 16.78
CA ARG A 191 0.95 8.00 15.76
C ARG A 191 1.42 7.04 14.68
N PHE A 192 0.99 7.26 13.45
CA PHE A 192 1.48 6.55 12.27
C PHE A 192 2.72 7.23 11.72
N ILE A 193 3.79 6.46 11.51
CA ILE A 193 5.09 6.96 11.13
C ILE A 193 5.60 6.15 9.94
N THR A 194 6.05 6.80 8.88
CA THR A 194 6.81 6.14 7.84
C THR A 194 8.27 6.04 8.21
N ALA A 195 8.84 4.84 8.12
CA ALA A 195 10.29 4.63 8.26
C ALA A 195 11.03 4.74 6.92
N HIS A 196 10.30 5.02 5.83
CA HIS A 196 10.89 5.29 4.53
C HIS A 196 11.28 6.78 4.46
N LEU A 197 12.58 7.02 4.65
CA LEU A 197 13.15 8.37 4.67
C LEU A 197 13.54 8.78 3.24
N LYS A 198 13.13 9.96 2.80
CA LYS A 198 13.58 10.55 1.53
C LYS A 198 14.99 11.11 1.71
N SER A 199 15.88 10.84 0.77
CA SER A 199 17.08 11.67 0.59
C SER A 199 16.63 13.01 0.01
N VAL A 200 16.94 14.11 0.71
CA VAL A 200 16.69 15.46 0.21
C VAL A 200 17.75 15.76 -0.84
N LYS A 201 17.33 16.06 -2.08
CA LYS A 201 18.22 16.66 -3.06
C LYS A 201 18.42 18.12 -2.68
N SER A 202 19.68 18.55 -2.56
CA SER A 202 20.03 19.95 -2.44
C SER A 202 19.46 20.76 -3.63
N ALA A 203 19.13 22.02 -3.42
CA ALA A 203 18.76 22.96 -4.48
C ALA A 203 19.86 23.11 -5.56
N THR A 204 21.08 22.68 -5.29
CA THR A 204 22.24 22.66 -6.22
C THR A 204 22.39 21.33 -6.99
N GLY A 205 21.45 20.37 -6.83
CA GLY A 205 21.51 19.08 -7.54
C GLY A 205 22.49 18.07 -6.95
N GLU A 206 23.30 18.42 -5.96
CA GLU A 206 24.17 17.49 -5.25
C GLU A 206 23.35 16.66 -4.26
N LEU A 207 23.61 15.36 -4.21
CA LEU A 207 23.04 14.45 -3.21
C LEU A 207 23.61 14.86 -1.82
N ASN A 208 23.01 15.86 -1.21
CA ASN A 208 23.24 16.09 0.20
C ASN A 208 22.65 14.91 0.97
N SER A 209 23.47 14.23 1.72
CA SER A 209 23.14 13.06 2.54
C SER A 209 22.26 13.39 3.76
N SER A 210 21.54 14.52 3.77
CA SER A 210 20.54 14.83 4.78
C SER A 210 19.29 13.98 4.51
N ILE A 211 19.19 12.89 5.23
CA ILE A 211 17.98 12.08 5.30
C ILE A 211 17.00 12.85 6.18
N GLU A 212 15.82 13.15 5.67
CA GLU A 212 14.75 13.78 6.45
C GLU A 212 14.24 12.74 7.46
N GLU A 213 14.78 12.77 8.67
CA GLU A 213 14.39 11.86 9.75
C GLU A 213 13.14 12.41 10.47
N PRO A 214 12.29 11.52 11.04
CA PRO A 214 11.22 11.94 11.94
C PRO A 214 11.79 12.71 13.14
N ASN A 215 10.97 13.56 13.72
CA ASN A 215 11.33 14.20 14.99
C ASN A 215 11.32 13.15 16.13
N TRP A 216 12.44 12.46 16.29
CA TRP A 216 12.59 11.37 17.27
C TRP A 216 12.35 11.83 18.70
N GLN A 217 12.77 13.06 19.05
CA GLN A 217 12.55 13.62 20.38
C GLN A 217 11.05 13.78 20.68
N ALA A 218 10.28 14.28 19.71
CA ALA A 218 8.82 14.41 19.86
C ALA A 218 8.10 13.04 19.90
N LEU A 219 8.59 12.04 19.16
CA LEU A 219 8.06 10.68 19.20
C LEU A 219 8.28 10.04 20.56
N VAL A 220 9.50 10.16 21.10
CA VAL A 220 9.84 9.58 22.39
C VAL A 220 9.12 10.31 23.54
N ALA A 221 8.99 11.65 23.46
CA ALA A 221 8.23 12.41 24.47
C ALA A 221 6.78 11.95 24.55
N GLY A 222 6.10 11.71 23.42
CA GLY A 222 4.74 11.17 23.40
C GLY A 222 4.64 9.75 23.93
N ALA A 223 5.59 8.88 23.58
CA ALA A 223 5.60 7.48 24.04
C ALA A 223 5.98 7.34 25.53
N ASN A 224 6.77 8.26 26.07
CA ASN A 224 7.29 8.27 27.46
C ASN A 224 6.44 9.07 28.45
N ALA A 225 5.35 9.69 28.01
CA ALA A 225 4.55 10.50 28.92
C ALA A 225 4.32 9.77 30.25
N SER A 226 4.62 10.46 31.36
CA SER A 226 4.76 9.90 32.71
C SER A 226 3.61 8.97 33.11
N ALA A 227 3.89 7.96 33.90
CA ALA A 227 2.89 7.01 34.41
C ALA A 227 1.71 7.66 35.14
N CYS A 228 1.86 8.95 35.51
CA CYS A 228 0.80 9.74 36.14
C CYS A 228 -0.08 10.51 35.14
N SER A 229 0.31 10.57 33.87
CA SER A 229 -0.53 11.12 32.80
C SER A 229 -0.91 10.01 31.83
N ASN A 230 -2.19 9.76 31.65
CA ASN A 230 -2.71 8.79 30.67
C ASN A 230 -2.44 9.20 29.22
N ASN A 231 -1.45 10.06 28.97
CA ASN A 231 -1.15 10.69 27.66
C ASN A 231 -0.09 9.95 26.85
N ARG A 232 0.09 8.65 27.06
CA ARG A 232 1.03 7.88 26.26
C ARG A 232 0.50 7.64 24.84
N GLU A 233 1.42 7.74 23.87
CA GLU A 233 1.13 7.41 22.48
C GLU A 233 1.63 6.01 22.13
N THR A 234 0.85 5.31 21.32
CA THR A 234 1.34 4.14 20.59
C THR A 234 2.01 4.61 19.31
N LEU A 235 3.27 4.21 19.09
CA LEU A 235 3.96 4.49 17.82
C LEU A 235 3.80 3.29 16.88
N VAL A 236 3.37 3.56 15.66
CA VAL A 236 3.19 2.54 14.63
C VAL A 236 4.03 2.90 13.41
N PHE A 237 5.08 2.10 13.16
CA PHE A 237 5.99 2.31 12.06
C PHE A 237 5.58 1.46 10.85
N TYR A 238 5.39 2.11 9.72
CA TYR A 238 5.22 1.52 8.40
C TYR A 238 6.55 1.46 7.65
N MET A 239 6.74 0.43 6.82
CA MET A 239 7.94 0.26 5.99
C MET A 239 9.26 0.21 6.79
N GLY A 240 9.18 -0.17 8.08
CA GLY A 240 10.30 -0.13 9.02
C GLY A 240 11.14 -1.41 9.07
N LEU A 241 10.72 -2.52 8.50
CA LEU A 241 11.34 -3.83 8.71
C LEU A 241 12.85 -3.84 8.39
N LYS A 242 13.25 -3.30 7.25
CA LYS A 242 14.66 -3.25 6.83
C LYS A 242 15.53 -2.26 7.62
N ARG A 243 14.91 -1.46 8.48
CA ARG A 243 15.55 -0.43 9.31
C ARG A 243 15.19 -0.55 10.78
N ILE A 244 14.72 -1.73 11.18
CA ILE A 244 14.23 -1.96 12.54
C ILE A 244 15.32 -1.69 13.59
N ASP A 245 16.54 -2.06 13.31
CA ASP A 245 17.73 -1.79 14.12
C ASP A 245 17.96 -0.28 14.32
N ILE A 246 17.93 0.48 13.22
CA ILE A 246 18.09 1.94 13.24
C ILE A 246 16.96 2.59 14.01
N ILE A 247 15.71 2.19 13.78
CA ILE A 247 14.53 2.71 14.49
C ILE A 247 14.70 2.48 16.00
N MET A 248 15.02 1.26 16.41
CA MET A 248 15.20 0.93 17.82
C MET A 248 16.39 1.69 18.44
N GLN A 249 17.48 1.86 17.71
CA GLN A 249 18.61 2.67 18.14
C GLN A 249 18.20 4.13 18.33
N ARG A 250 17.50 4.73 17.38
CA ARG A 250 17.05 6.13 17.46
C ARG A 250 16.12 6.36 18.65
N LEU A 251 15.17 5.47 18.86
CA LEU A 251 14.25 5.54 20.01
C LEU A 251 15.02 5.51 21.33
N ARG A 252 16.02 4.63 21.48
CA ARG A 252 16.88 4.57 22.68
C ARG A 252 17.73 5.82 22.86
N THR A 253 18.37 6.30 21.81
CA THR A 253 19.23 7.49 21.85
C THR A 253 18.47 8.73 22.31
N HIS A 254 17.16 8.79 22.01
CA HIS A 254 16.29 9.90 22.44
C HIS A 254 15.56 9.63 23.75
N GLY A 255 15.92 8.56 24.47
CA GLY A 255 15.48 8.32 25.84
C GLY A 255 14.28 7.39 26.01
N LEU A 256 13.86 6.65 24.97
CA LEU A 256 12.85 5.62 25.16
C LEU A 256 13.48 4.43 25.95
N PRO A 257 12.85 3.94 27.04
CA PRO A 257 13.39 2.84 27.82
C PRO A 257 13.62 1.57 26.97
N GLU A 258 14.74 0.89 27.17
CA GLU A 258 15.05 -0.37 26.50
C GLU A 258 14.01 -1.47 26.75
N SER A 259 13.32 -1.40 27.89
CA SER A 259 12.24 -2.32 28.27
C SER A 259 10.91 -2.03 27.61
N THR A 260 10.77 -0.91 26.88
CA THR A 260 9.50 -0.58 26.20
C THR A 260 9.08 -1.70 25.25
N PRO A 261 7.83 -2.21 25.38
CA PRO A 261 7.36 -3.32 24.57
C PRO A 261 7.24 -2.97 23.08
N VAL A 262 7.59 -3.93 22.25
CA VAL A 262 7.52 -3.81 20.79
C VAL A 262 6.93 -5.07 20.18
N ALA A 263 6.05 -4.91 19.21
CA ALA A 263 5.56 -5.99 18.35
C ALA A 263 5.91 -5.70 16.90
N VAL A 264 6.35 -6.72 16.17
CA VAL A 264 6.46 -6.69 14.70
C VAL A 264 5.53 -7.71 14.13
N ILE A 265 4.65 -7.28 13.25
CA ILE A 265 3.66 -8.12 12.56
C ILE A 265 4.03 -8.14 11.08
N ASP A 266 4.44 -9.31 10.61
CA ASP A 266 4.82 -9.59 9.23
C ASP A 266 3.64 -10.15 8.47
N GLN A 267 3.41 -9.70 7.25
CA GLN A 267 2.37 -10.17 6.35
C GLN A 267 0.99 -10.26 7.01
N ALA A 268 0.61 -9.19 7.72
CA ALA A 268 -0.61 -9.12 8.52
C ALA A 268 -1.86 -9.55 7.74
N SER A 269 -2.75 -10.27 8.42
CA SER A 269 -4.02 -10.81 7.90
C SER A 269 -3.89 -11.80 6.73
N THR A 270 -2.70 -12.32 6.47
CA THR A 270 -2.50 -13.42 5.51
C THR A 270 -2.22 -14.74 6.23
N ALA A 271 -2.29 -15.86 5.50
CA ALA A 271 -1.93 -17.18 6.04
C ALA A 271 -0.44 -17.27 6.46
N GLN A 272 0.40 -16.35 5.99
CA GLN A 272 1.82 -16.27 6.31
C GLN A 272 2.12 -15.31 7.47
N GLN A 273 1.09 -14.76 8.12
CA GLN A 273 1.29 -13.82 9.22
C GLN A 273 2.21 -14.39 10.30
N LYS A 274 3.21 -13.60 10.69
CA LYS A 274 4.06 -13.86 11.85
C LYS A 274 3.98 -12.69 12.82
N VAL A 275 4.04 -12.98 14.11
CA VAL A 275 4.05 -11.97 15.18
C VAL A 275 5.26 -12.21 16.05
N CYS A 276 6.16 -11.22 16.14
CA CYS A 276 7.28 -11.21 17.06
C CYS A 276 7.03 -10.18 18.15
N ILE A 277 7.15 -10.59 19.41
CA ILE A 277 7.02 -9.74 20.59
C ILE A 277 8.36 -9.65 21.29
N GLY A 278 8.79 -8.46 21.59
CA GLY A 278 10.03 -8.19 22.30
C GLY A 278 10.01 -6.81 22.94
N THR A 279 11.18 -6.22 23.05
CA THR A 279 11.37 -4.87 23.58
C THR A 279 12.24 -4.05 22.63
N VAL A 280 12.31 -2.76 22.85
CA VAL A 280 13.21 -1.86 22.09
C VAL A 280 14.65 -2.39 22.08
N LYS A 281 15.07 -3.11 23.13
CA LYS A 281 16.40 -3.69 23.26
C LYS A 281 16.66 -4.84 22.28
N ASN A 282 15.70 -5.76 22.13
CA ASN A 282 15.97 -7.08 21.52
C ASN A 282 15.16 -7.40 20.26
N ILE A 283 14.13 -6.61 19.93
CA ILE A 283 13.21 -6.93 18.83
C ILE A 283 13.92 -7.04 17.47
N ALA A 284 14.91 -6.19 17.19
CA ALA A 284 15.62 -6.20 15.91
C ALA A 284 16.36 -7.54 15.67
N GLN A 285 17.02 -8.06 16.71
CA GLN A 285 17.69 -9.36 16.65
C GLN A 285 16.66 -10.48 16.43
N GLN A 286 15.58 -10.52 17.21
CA GLN A 286 14.54 -11.56 17.12
C GLN A 286 13.89 -11.60 15.73
N VAL A 287 13.61 -10.44 15.13
CA VAL A 287 13.02 -10.34 13.79
C VAL A 287 13.98 -10.88 12.73
N THR A 288 15.29 -10.64 12.88
CA THR A 288 16.31 -11.16 11.98
C THR A 288 16.42 -12.68 12.09
N GLU A 289 16.47 -13.21 13.31
CA GLU A 289 16.54 -14.66 13.58
C GLU A 289 15.31 -15.40 13.02
N GLN A 290 14.12 -14.82 13.14
CA GLN A 290 12.86 -15.39 12.63
C GLN A 290 12.64 -15.16 11.13
N LYS A 291 13.58 -14.51 10.43
CA LYS A 291 13.58 -14.29 8.98
C LYS A 291 12.29 -13.64 8.49
N PHE A 292 11.94 -12.50 9.06
CA PHE A 292 10.81 -11.68 8.61
C PHE A 292 11.12 -11.09 7.22
N GLN A 293 10.14 -11.12 6.32
CA GLN A 293 10.33 -10.72 4.91
C GLN A 293 9.58 -9.44 4.54
N GLY A 294 8.50 -9.12 5.24
CA GLY A 294 7.61 -8.01 4.94
C GLY A 294 6.55 -8.35 3.87
N PRO A 295 5.60 -7.47 3.69
CA PRO A 295 5.44 -6.18 4.38
C PRO A 295 5.13 -6.34 5.87
N ALA A 296 5.69 -5.47 6.70
CA ALA A 296 5.52 -5.55 8.14
C ALA A 296 5.13 -4.20 8.76
N VAL A 297 4.41 -4.28 9.89
CA VAL A 297 4.07 -3.17 10.77
C VAL A 297 4.77 -3.36 12.11
N THR A 298 5.37 -2.30 12.65
CA THR A 298 5.98 -2.32 13.98
C THR A 298 5.16 -1.45 14.93
N ILE A 299 4.72 -2.02 16.03
CA ILE A 299 3.94 -1.34 17.10
C ILE A 299 4.86 -1.21 18.32
N VAL A 300 5.02 0.02 18.82
CA VAL A 300 5.86 0.32 20.00
C VAL A 300 4.99 0.99 21.06
N GLY A 301 5.03 0.46 22.28
CA GLY A 301 4.31 1.01 23.42
C GLY A 301 3.66 -0.03 24.31
N GLU A 302 3.14 0.42 25.45
CA GLU A 302 2.54 -0.44 26.50
C GLU A 302 1.33 -1.26 26.04
N VAL A 303 0.68 -0.85 24.93
CA VAL A 303 -0.43 -1.62 24.34
C VAL A 303 -0.02 -3.03 23.91
N VAL A 304 1.27 -3.25 23.63
CA VAL A 304 1.79 -4.58 23.28
C VAL A 304 1.62 -5.57 24.42
N ASN A 305 1.73 -5.11 25.67
CA ASN A 305 1.47 -5.90 26.86
C ASN A 305 -0.02 -6.26 27.06
N ARG A 306 -0.92 -5.63 26.28
CA ARG A 306 -2.37 -5.93 26.27
C ARG A 306 -2.75 -6.93 25.18
N ARG A 307 -1.76 -7.58 24.58
CA ARG A 307 -1.98 -8.60 23.55
C ARG A 307 -2.77 -9.78 24.09
N HIS A 308 -3.78 -10.19 23.32
CA HIS A 308 -4.47 -11.45 23.49
C HIS A 308 -4.22 -12.37 22.29
N VAL A 309 -4.10 -13.67 22.53
CA VAL A 309 -4.01 -14.64 21.44
C VAL A 309 -5.39 -14.77 20.81
N VAL A 310 -5.53 -14.31 19.55
CA VAL A 310 -6.77 -14.41 18.81
C VAL A 310 -6.87 -15.75 18.08
N ASN A 311 -8.06 -16.33 18.07
CA ASN A 311 -8.32 -17.56 17.32
C ASN A 311 -8.72 -17.21 15.89
N LEU A 312 -7.72 -17.13 15.01
CA LEU A 312 -7.94 -16.78 13.59
C LEU A 312 -8.75 -17.84 12.81
N SER A 313 -8.87 -19.08 13.32
CA SER A 313 -9.68 -20.09 12.66
C SER A 313 -11.18 -19.76 12.66
N LEU A 314 -11.63 -18.89 13.57
CA LEU A 314 -13.00 -18.40 13.56
C LEU A 314 -13.30 -17.51 12.35
N LEU A 315 -12.29 -16.88 11.76
CA LEU A 315 -12.43 -16.01 10.61
C LEU A 315 -12.41 -16.79 9.27
N SER A 316 -11.91 -18.03 9.30
CA SER A 316 -11.82 -18.87 8.09
C SER A 316 -12.98 -19.89 7.97
N GLN A 317 -13.90 -19.90 8.92
CA GLN A 317 -15.08 -20.75 8.84
C GLN A 317 -16.03 -20.19 7.78
N SER A 318 -16.12 -20.85 6.63
CA SER A 318 -17.20 -20.61 5.67
C SER A 318 -18.55 -20.72 6.41
N VAL A 319 -19.45 -19.78 6.13
CA VAL A 319 -20.83 -19.82 6.62
C VAL A 319 -21.58 -20.98 5.93
N ASN A 320 -21.13 -22.20 6.16
CA ASN A 320 -21.82 -23.41 5.79
C ASN A 320 -22.73 -23.79 6.95
N GLY A 321 -23.92 -23.20 7.02
CA GLY A 321 -24.85 -23.52 8.08
C GLY A 321 -26.17 -22.78 8.10
N VAL A 322 -26.56 -22.13 7.02
CA VAL A 322 -27.98 -21.82 6.81
C VAL A 322 -28.54 -22.95 5.98
N SER A 323 -28.88 -24.07 6.62
CA SER A 323 -29.75 -25.04 6.00
C SER A 323 -31.11 -24.34 5.76
N GLU A 324 -31.46 -24.22 4.51
CA GLU A 324 -32.86 -24.06 4.09
C GLU A 324 -33.68 -25.11 4.82
N LYS A 325 -34.39 -24.71 5.84
CA LYS A 325 -35.59 -25.38 6.30
C LYS A 325 -36.73 -24.44 5.96
N ALA A 326 -37.28 -24.61 4.77
CA ALA A 326 -38.63 -24.19 4.43
C ALA A 326 -39.63 -25.15 5.04
#